data_d024d9aa38f398289618ff478d411b0b
#
_entry.id   d024d9aa38f398289618ff478d411b0b
#
_cell.length_a   1.000
_cell.length_b   1.000
_cell.length_c   1.000
_cell.angle_alpha   90.00
_cell.angle_beta   90.00
_cell.angle_gamma   90.00
#
_symmetry.space_group_name_H-M   'P 1'
#
loop_
_entity.id
_entity.type
_entity.pdbx_description
1 polymer ?
#
loop_
_entity_poly.entity_id
_entity_poly.type
_entity_poly.pdbx_seq_one_letter_code
_entity_poly.pdbx_strand_id
1 'polypeptide(L)'
;YLLTNYGTNTEVTNIVNGTEIFINPLANPDGSYRAAVNDIFNSIGNSPTRSNANVVDLNRNYADAIGGLHDDGNAYQPETIAFMNFEATRNFVLAANYHGGTEVFNFPWDTSYTPGTGNFSYHPHDNYFKYVSQEYASLCQTADGNLNYMDAVYNTGQFPGTTNGAA
;
A
#
# COMPACT_ATOMS: atom_id res chain seq x y z
N TYR A 1 -0.37 17.68 4.91
CA TYR A 1 -0.81 18.48 3.75
C TYR A 1 -2.29 18.81 3.83
N LEU A 2 -3.20 17.82 3.96
CA LEU A 2 -4.65 18.05 3.99
C LEU A 2 -5.07 19.04 5.09
N LEU A 3 -4.67 18.79 6.34
CA LEU A 3 -5.03 19.64 7.49
C LEU A 3 -4.45 21.06 7.37
N THR A 4 -3.23 21.19 6.84
CA THR A 4 -2.54 22.47 6.72
C THR A 4 -3.13 23.37 5.64
N ASN A 5 -3.70 22.76 4.60
CA ASN A 5 -4.23 23.48 3.44
C ASN A 5 -5.76 23.54 3.40
N TYR A 6 -6.44 22.96 4.37
CA TYR A 6 -7.89 23.05 4.51
C TYR A 6 -8.32 24.50 4.73
N GLY A 7 -9.33 24.93 3.99
CA GLY A 7 -9.84 26.31 4.03
C GLY A 7 -9.03 27.33 3.21
N THR A 8 -7.81 26.98 2.78
CA THR A 8 -6.94 27.87 1.98
C THR A 8 -6.73 27.39 0.55
N ASN A 9 -6.71 26.06 0.35
CA ASN A 9 -6.66 25.44 -0.98
C ASN A 9 -8.05 24.85 -1.30
N THR A 10 -8.63 25.28 -2.41
CA THR A 10 -10.00 24.90 -2.82
C THR A 10 -10.12 23.40 -3.08
N GLU A 11 -9.14 22.80 -3.74
CA GLU A 11 -9.13 21.36 -4.05
C GLU A 11 -9.09 20.52 -2.77
N VAL A 12 -8.15 20.83 -1.86
CA VAL A 12 -8.04 20.18 -0.55
C VAL A 12 -9.33 20.34 0.25
N THR A 13 -9.91 21.51 0.26
CA THR A 13 -11.16 21.80 0.97
C THR A 13 -12.31 20.97 0.42
N ASN A 14 -12.42 20.85 -0.89
CA ASN A 14 -13.44 20.04 -1.55
C ASN A 14 -13.26 18.53 -1.27
N ILE A 15 -12.03 18.03 -1.30
CA ILE A 15 -11.72 16.64 -0.97
C ILE A 15 -12.12 16.34 0.48
N VAL A 16 -11.68 17.15 1.43
CA VAL A 16 -11.96 16.95 2.86
C VAL A 16 -13.45 17.06 3.18
N ASN A 17 -14.18 17.96 2.53
CA ASN A 17 -15.61 18.11 2.75
C ASN A 17 -16.46 17.07 2.03
N GLY A 18 -15.98 16.52 0.92
CA GLY A 18 -16.72 15.59 0.07
C GLY A 18 -16.36 14.11 0.24
N THR A 19 -15.34 13.80 1.04
CA THR A 19 -14.79 12.44 1.16
C THR A 19 -14.56 12.09 2.61
N GLU A 20 -14.99 10.90 3.03
CA GLU A 20 -14.61 10.31 4.30
C GLU A 20 -13.21 9.70 4.14
N ILE A 21 -12.22 10.23 4.88
CA ILE A 21 -10.81 9.86 4.74
C ILE A 21 -10.36 9.16 6.03
N PHE A 22 -9.88 7.93 5.90
CA PHE A 22 -9.30 7.16 6.98
C PHE A 22 -7.79 7.08 6.80
N ILE A 23 -7.05 7.35 7.85
CA ILE A 23 -5.59 7.25 7.86
C ILE A 23 -5.17 6.33 9.00
N ASN A 24 -4.58 5.19 8.66
CA ASN A 24 -3.87 4.35 9.63
C ASN A 24 -2.37 4.72 9.57
N PRO A 25 -1.83 5.43 10.56
CA PRO A 25 -0.45 5.91 10.51
C PRO A 25 0.59 4.81 10.71
N LEU A 26 0.19 3.65 11.24
CA LEU A 26 1.10 2.57 11.60
C LEU A 26 0.41 1.21 11.59
N ALA A 27 0.59 0.45 10.53
CA ALA A 27 -0.04 -0.85 10.35
C ALA A 27 0.66 -1.99 11.13
N ASN A 28 1.97 -1.85 11.38
CA ASN A 28 2.77 -2.84 12.09
C ASN A 28 3.55 -2.19 13.24
N PRO A 29 2.89 -1.91 14.38
CA PRO A 29 3.54 -1.26 15.51
C PRO A 29 4.68 -2.09 16.10
N ASP A 30 4.49 -3.40 16.23
CA ASP A 30 5.51 -4.29 16.81
C ASP A 30 6.76 -4.38 15.92
N GLY A 31 6.59 -4.44 14.62
CA GLY A 31 7.71 -4.40 13.69
C GLY A 31 8.46 -3.09 13.71
N SER A 32 7.76 -1.98 13.90
CA SER A 32 8.36 -0.64 13.94
C SER A 32 9.07 -0.35 15.25
N TYR A 33 8.53 -0.85 16.39
CA TYR A 33 9.01 -0.51 17.73
C TYR A 33 9.63 -1.68 18.50
N ARG A 34 10.01 -2.74 17.82
CA ARG A 34 10.43 -4.04 18.38
C ARG A 34 11.41 -3.98 19.57
N ALA A 35 12.25 -3.01 19.63
CA ALA A 35 13.33 -2.98 20.64
C ALA A 35 13.06 -2.10 21.86
N ALA A 36 11.98 -1.34 21.88
CA ALA A 36 11.72 -0.39 22.95
C ALA A 36 10.24 -0.30 23.28
N VAL A 37 9.78 -1.32 23.95
CA VAL A 37 8.36 -1.53 24.32
C VAL A 37 7.76 -0.34 25.10
N ASN A 38 8.59 0.54 25.63
CA ASN A 38 8.17 1.66 26.48
C ASN A 38 8.60 3.05 25.97
N ASP A 39 9.25 3.14 24.82
CA ASP A 39 9.72 4.41 24.28
C ASP A 39 9.40 4.55 22.80
N ILE A 40 8.17 4.96 22.53
CA ILE A 40 7.68 5.21 21.17
C ILE A 40 8.39 6.38 20.46
N PHE A 41 9.13 7.20 21.17
CA PHE A 41 9.83 8.35 20.59
C PHE A 41 11.26 8.03 20.15
N ASN A 42 11.90 7.04 20.75
CA ASN A 42 13.30 6.67 20.49
C ASN A 42 13.48 5.27 19.89
N SER A 43 12.41 4.55 19.68
CA SER A 43 12.45 3.16 19.19
C SER A 43 12.55 3.04 17.67
N ILE A 44 12.15 4.04 16.93
CA ILE A 44 12.33 4.10 15.48
C ILE A 44 13.83 4.22 15.20
N GLY A 45 14.44 3.13 14.76
CA GLY A 45 15.88 3.07 14.50
C GLY A 45 16.59 1.91 15.19
N ASN A 46 15.96 1.26 16.14
CA ASN A 46 16.52 0.08 16.79
C ASN A 46 16.08 -1.21 16.07
N SER A 47 16.48 -1.33 14.78
CA SER A 47 16.26 -2.52 13.96
C SER A 47 14.76 -2.83 13.73
N PRO A 48 14.00 -1.96 13.04
CA PRO A 48 12.64 -2.28 12.63
C PRO A 48 12.63 -3.56 11.80
N THR A 49 11.58 -4.34 11.90
CA THR A 49 11.41 -5.57 11.15
C THR A 49 10.17 -5.52 10.27
N ARG A 50 10.21 -6.26 9.17
CA ARG A 50 9.06 -6.44 8.30
C ARG A 50 7.92 -7.20 9.01
N SER A 51 8.27 -8.14 9.88
CA SER A 51 7.31 -8.99 10.59
C SER A 51 6.77 -8.33 11.85
N ASN A 52 5.59 -8.77 12.31
CA ASN A 52 5.02 -8.40 13.60
C ASN A 52 5.69 -9.11 14.78
N ALA A 53 5.13 -9.01 16.00
CA ALA A 53 5.65 -9.67 17.20
C ALA A 53 5.72 -11.21 17.09
N ASN A 54 4.84 -11.81 16.30
CA ASN A 54 4.79 -13.25 16.07
C ASN A 54 5.71 -13.71 14.92
N VAL A 55 6.57 -12.83 14.41
CA VAL A 55 7.47 -13.09 13.28
C VAL A 55 6.71 -13.39 11.99
N VAL A 56 5.51 -12.89 11.83
CA VAL A 56 4.68 -13.05 10.63
C VAL A 56 4.77 -11.80 9.77
N ASP A 57 5.01 -11.98 8.48
CA ASP A 57 4.94 -10.91 7.47
C ASP A 57 3.46 -10.57 7.21
N LEU A 58 3.00 -9.43 7.71
CA LEU A 58 1.61 -9.02 7.57
C LEU A 58 1.19 -8.89 6.10
N ASN A 59 2.12 -8.54 5.21
CA ASN A 59 1.84 -8.43 3.78
C ASN A 59 1.76 -9.81 3.06
N ARG A 60 1.81 -10.90 3.80
CA ARG A 60 1.53 -12.27 3.34
C ARG A 60 0.37 -12.91 4.09
N ASN A 61 -0.26 -12.16 4.98
CA ASN A 61 -1.25 -12.68 5.93
C ASN A 61 -2.66 -12.12 5.72
N TYR A 62 -2.93 -11.46 4.59
CA TYR A 62 -4.29 -11.06 4.19
C TYR A 62 -4.95 -12.11 3.30
N ALA A 63 -6.27 -12.16 3.33
CA ALA A 63 -7.02 -12.92 2.35
C ALA A 63 -6.79 -12.33 0.95
N ASP A 64 -6.61 -13.19 -0.03
CA ASP A 64 -6.39 -12.82 -1.42
C ASP A 64 -7.68 -12.96 -2.22
N ALA A 65 -7.97 -11.97 -3.07
CA ALA A 65 -9.20 -11.95 -3.86
C ALA A 65 -9.27 -13.07 -4.92
N ILE A 66 -8.13 -13.61 -5.32
CA ILE A 66 -8.00 -14.66 -6.34
C ILE A 66 -7.61 -15.99 -5.70
N GLY A 67 -6.57 -15.98 -4.85
CA GLY A 67 -6.08 -17.15 -4.15
C GLY A 67 -6.95 -17.60 -2.98
N GLY A 68 -7.80 -16.72 -2.47
CA GLY A 68 -8.67 -16.98 -1.33
C GLY A 68 -7.95 -16.76 0.02
N LEU A 69 -7.72 -17.82 0.76
CA LEU A 69 -6.96 -17.73 2.02
C LEU A 69 -5.49 -17.46 1.73
N HIS A 70 -4.82 -16.76 2.67
CA HIS A 70 -3.37 -16.56 2.60
C HIS A 70 -2.63 -17.91 2.65
N ASP A 71 -1.47 -17.96 2.04
CA ASP A 71 -0.64 -19.18 1.88
C ASP A 71 0.63 -19.20 2.75
N ASP A 72 0.77 -18.23 3.66
CA ASP A 72 1.95 -18.12 4.55
C ASP A 72 2.02 -19.19 5.63
N GLY A 73 1.00 -20.04 5.76
CA GLY A 73 0.93 -21.14 6.73
C GLY A 73 0.67 -20.70 8.18
N ASN A 74 0.52 -19.41 8.43
CA ASN A 74 0.25 -18.86 9.76
C ASN A 74 -1.26 -18.65 9.99
N ALA A 75 -1.67 -18.53 11.24
CA ALA A 75 -2.99 -17.98 11.54
C ALA A 75 -3.06 -16.49 11.17
N TYR A 76 -4.26 -15.99 10.87
CA TYR A 76 -4.46 -14.54 10.72
C TYR A 76 -4.00 -13.81 11.97
N GLN A 77 -3.21 -12.77 11.77
CA GLN A 77 -2.69 -11.97 12.86
C GLN A 77 -3.72 -10.95 13.36
N PRO A 78 -3.62 -10.51 14.62
CA PRO A 78 -4.54 -9.51 15.15
C PRO A 78 -4.65 -8.24 14.29
N GLU A 79 -3.54 -7.77 13.75
CA GLU A 79 -3.46 -6.60 12.89
C GLU A 79 -4.23 -6.83 11.57
N THR A 80 -4.04 -7.99 10.93
CA THR A 80 -4.73 -8.32 9.68
C THR A 80 -6.22 -8.54 9.90
N ILE A 81 -6.61 -9.19 11.00
CA ILE A 81 -8.02 -9.36 11.39
C ILE A 81 -8.67 -8.00 11.64
N ALA A 82 -8.02 -7.12 12.38
CA ALA A 82 -8.55 -5.80 12.68
C ALA A 82 -8.78 -4.98 11.40
N PHE A 83 -7.83 -5.03 10.47
CA PHE A 83 -7.90 -4.32 9.20
C PHE A 83 -9.00 -4.87 8.29
N MET A 84 -9.05 -6.20 8.09
CA MET A 84 -10.09 -6.85 7.29
C MET A 84 -11.50 -6.60 7.86
N ASN A 85 -11.65 -6.63 9.18
CA ASN A 85 -12.93 -6.32 9.83
C ASN A 85 -13.32 -4.86 9.62
N PHE A 86 -12.37 -3.93 9.69
CA PHE A 86 -12.62 -2.53 9.41
C PHE A 86 -13.05 -2.31 7.96
N GLU A 87 -12.36 -2.91 7.00
CA GLU A 87 -12.71 -2.84 5.59
C GLU A 87 -14.09 -3.42 5.30
N ALA A 88 -14.44 -4.54 5.90
CA ALA A 88 -15.74 -5.18 5.72
C ALA A 88 -16.94 -4.33 6.20
N THR A 89 -16.70 -3.30 7.02
CA THR A 89 -17.75 -2.39 7.51
C THR A 89 -17.94 -1.15 6.63
N ARG A 90 -17.20 -1.01 5.54
CA ARG A 90 -17.16 0.19 4.69
C ARG A 90 -17.21 -0.17 3.21
N ASN A 91 -17.66 0.78 2.41
CA ASN A 91 -17.59 0.70 0.94
C ASN A 91 -16.49 1.67 0.48
N PHE A 92 -15.24 1.24 0.54
CA PHE A 92 -14.12 2.06 0.08
C PHE A 92 -14.15 2.21 -1.44
N VAL A 93 -13.95 3.43 -1.91
CA VAL A 93 -13.79 3.74 -3.33
C VAL A 93 -12.34 3.57 -3.75
N LEU A 94 -11.42 3.90 -2.86
CA LEU A 94 -9.97 3.80 -3.07
C LEU A 94 -9.27 3.49 -1.75
N ALA A 95 -8.25 2.66 -1.80
CA ALA A 95 -7.35 2.39 -0.69
C ALA A 95 -5.90 2.33 -1.18
N ALA A 96 -4.96 2.70 -0.34
CA ALA A 96 -3.54 2.61 -0.63
C ALA A 96 -2.73 2.23 0.60
N ASN A 97 -1.75 1.35 0.41
CA ASN A 97 -0.74 1.04 1.41
C ASN A 97 0.58 1.72 1.04
N TYR A 98 1.32 2.17 2.04
CA TYR A 98 2.66 2.70 1.83
C TYR A 98 3.67 1.76 2.45
N HIS A 99 4.67 1.36 1.65
CA HIS A 99 5.78 0.52 2.06
C HIS A 99 7.08 1.29 1.96
N GLY A 100 8.08 0.90 2.75
CA GLY A 100 9.46 1.26 2.49
C GLY A 100 10.06 0.31 1.46
N GLY A 101 11.02 0.77 0.65
CA GLY A 101 11.74 -0.06 -0.32
C GLY A 101 11.69 0.50 -1.73
N THR A 102 11.20 -0.29 -2.67
CA THR A 102 11.17 0.06 -4.09
C THR A 102 10.18 1.19 -4.40
N GLU A 103 10.61 2.13 -5.23
CA GLU A 103 9.84 3.30 -5.65
C GLU A 103 8.89 2.92 -6.78
N VAL A 104 7.76 2.32 -6.44
CA VAL A 104 6.80 1.79 -7.41
C VAL A 104 5.37 1.93 -6.89
N PHE A 105 4.46 2.28 -7.78
CA PHE A 105 3.03 2.14 -7.54
C PHE A 105 2.57 0.77 -8.04
N ASN A 106 2.31 -0.13 -7.10
CA ASN A 106 1.79 -1.45 -7.42
C ASN A 106 0.26 -1.43 -7.42
N PHE A 107 -0.36 -1.92 -8.47
CA PHE A 107 -1.82 -1.91 -8.63
C PHE A 107 -2.40 -3.31 -8.87
N PRO A 108 -3.68 -3.55 -8.52
CA PRO A 108 -4.30 -4.87 -8.56
C PRO A 108 -4.37 -5.51 -9.95
N TRP A 109 -4.32 -6.83 -10.00
CA TRP A 109 -4.15 -7.75 -8.84
C TRP A 109 -2.68 -8.02 -8.62
N ASP A 110 -2.28 -8.07 -7.34
CA ASP A 110 -0.92 -8.42 -6.91
C ASP A 110 -0.79 -9.94 -6.69
N THR A 111 -1.53 -10.72 -7.44
CA THR A 111 -1.55 -12.17 -7.43
C THR A 111 -1.82 -12.71 -8.83
N SER A 112 -1.48 -13.96 -9.09
CA SER A 112 -1.72 -14.62 -10.36
C SER A 112 -2.77 -15.72 -10.23
N TYR A 113 -3.70 -15.81 -11.20
CA TYR A 113 -4.61 -16.96 -11.32
C TYR A 113 -3.88 -18.27 -11.49
N THR A 114 -2.63 -18.23 -11.95
CA THR A 114 -1.76 -19.39 -12.13
C THR A 114 -0.43 -19.12 -11.44
N PRO A 115 -0.32 -19.41 -10.13
CA PRO A 115 0.90 -19.14 -9.35
C PRO A 115 2.15 -19.73 -10.02
N GLY A 116 3.25 -18.98 -9.96
CA GLY A 116 4.54 -19.39 -10.50
C GLY A 116 4.71 -19.28 -12.02
N THR A 117 3.74 -18.75 -12.75
CA THR A 117 3.82 -18.60 -14.22
C THR A 117 4.29 -17.23 -14.66
N GLY A 118 4.37 -16.24 -13.76
CA GLY A 118 4.67 -14.85 -14.10
C GLY A 118 3.58 -14.16 -14.93
N ASN A 119 2.41 -14.76 -15.05
CA ASN A 119 1.28 -14.17 -15.76
C ASN A 119 0.53 -13.19 -14.86
N PHE A 120 0.22 -12.03 -15.41
CA PHE A 120 -0.59 -11.02 -14.72
C PHE A 120 -2.04 -11.44 -14.65
N SER A 121 -2.67 -11.13 -13.52
CA SER A 121 -4.12 -11.19 -13.34
C SER A 121 -4.68 -9.79 -13.38
N TYR A 122 -5.61 -9.53 -14.29
CA TYR A 122 -6.14 -8.19 -14.48
C TYR A 122 -7.41 -7.99 -13.66
N HIS A 123 -7.45 -6.89 -12.93
CA HIS A 123 -8.66 -6.46 -12.26
C HIS A 123 -9.73 -6.06 -13.29
N PRO A 124 -11.05 -6.26 -13.03
CA PRO A 124 -12.11 -5.80 -13.94
C PRO A 124 -12.03 -4.32 -14.33
N HIS A 125 -11.46 -3.48 -13.43
CA HIS A 125 -11.21 -2.06 -13.67
C HIS A 125 -9.73 -1.74 -13.95
N ASP A 126 -9.00 -2.62 -14.61
CA ASP A 126 -7.56 -2.49 -14.87
C ASP A 126 -7.18 -1.15 -15.52
N ASN A 127 -7.97 -0.67 -16.48
CA ASN A 127 -7.72 0.63 -17.11
C ASN A 127 -7.80 1.80 -16.12
N TYR A 128 -8.68 1.72 -15.13
CA TYR A 128 -8.77 2.74 -14.09
C TYR A 128 -7.53 2.71 -13.18
N PHE A 129 -7.10 1.54 -12.76
CA PHE A 129 -5.89 1.40 -11.94
C PHE A 129 -4.62 1.83 -12.67
N LYS A 130 -4.51 1.50 -13.96
CA LYS A 130 -3.43 2.02 -14.82
C LYS A 130 -3.43 3.54 -14.87
N TYR A 131 -4.58 4.14 -15.08
CA TYR A 131 -4.70 5.60 -15.11
C TYR A 131 -4.27 6.24 -13.79
N VAL A 132 -4.81 5.80 -12.67
CA VAL A 132 -4.50 6.35 -11.34
C VAL A 132 -3.01 6.16 -10.98
N SER A 133 -2.44 4.98 -11.26
CA SER A 133 -1.04 4.70 -10.99
C SER A 133 -0.09 5.55 -11.83
N GLN A 134 -0.40 5.74 -13.11
CA GLN A 134 0.37 6.60 -14.01
C GLN A 134 0.32 8.07 -13.59
N GLU A 135 -0.85 8.56 -13.22
CA GLU A 135 -1.02 9.92 -12.71
C GLU A 135 -0.19 10.13 -11.45
N TYR A 136 -0.28 9.20 -10.49
CA TYR A 136 0.52 9.24 -9.27
C TYR A 136 2.03 9.24 -9.56
N ALA A 137 2.51 8.31 -10.36
CA ALA A 137 3.93 8.22 -10.71
C ALA A 137 4.42 9.48 -11.43
N SER A 138 3.65 10.01 -12.38
CA SER A 138 3.97 11.27 -13.08
C SER A 138 4.07 12.46 -12.14
N LEU A 139 3.17 12.56 -11.18
CA LEU A 139 3.19 13.62 -10.16
C LEU A 139 4.42 13.50 -9.25
N CYS A 140 4.77 12.29 -8.83
CA CYS A 140 5.98 12.02 -8.04
C CYS A 140 7.25 12.37 -8.81
N GLN A 141 7.38 11.93 -10.07
CA GLN A 141 8.50 12.26 -10.95
C GLN A 141 8.64 13.78 -11.14
N THR A 142 7.51 14.47 -11.31
CA THR A 142 7.49 15.94 -11.46
C THR A 142 7.90 16.64 -10.16
N ALA A 143 7.44 16.14 -9.02
CA ALA A 143 7.72 16.72 -7.71
C ALA A 143 9.18 16.53 -7.29
N ASP A 144 9.82 15.44 -7.69
CA ASP A 144 11.23 15.16 -7.41
C ASP A 144 12.19 16.11 -8.13
N GLY A 145 11.78 16.66 -9.28
CA GLY A 145 12.52 17.67 -10.03
C GLY A 145 13.76 17.15 -10.78
N ASN A 146 14.27 15.97 -10.49
CA ASN A 146 15.39 15.35 -11.20
C ASN A 146 14.97 14.15 -12.06
N LEU A 147 13.71 13.78 -12.02
CA LEU A 147 13.07 12.74 -12.83
C LEU A 147 13.63 11.31 -12.65
N ASN A 148 14.33 11.05 -11.55
CA ASN A 148 14.86 9.72 -11.24
C ASN A 148 14.00 8.96 -10.23
N TYR A 149 13.05 9.61 -9.59
CA TYR A 149 12.13 9.00 -8.65
C TYR A 149 10.96 8.34 -9.39
N MET A 150 10.69 7.07 -9.13
CA MET A 150 9.65 6.28 -9.80
C MET A 150 9.83 6.19 -11.33
N ASP A 151 11.05 6.15 -11.85
CA ASP A 151 11.34 6.10 -13.29
C ASP A 151 11.64 4.69 -13.81
N ALA A 152 11.81 3.71 -12.94
CA ALA A 152 12.13 2.34 -13.30
C ALA A 152 10.98 1.67 -14.09
N VAL A 153 11.33 0.95 -15.15
CA VAL A 153 10.41 0.13 -15.92
C VAL A 153 10.43 -1.29 -15.38
N TYR A 154 9.40 -1.67 -14.65
CA TYR A 154 9.29 -3.00 -14.03
C TYR A 154 8.81 -4.08 -15.01
N ASN A 155 7.89 -3.70 -15.90
CA ASN A 155 7.34 -4.61 -16.91
C ASN A 155 7.23 -3.92 -18.26
N THR A 156 7.57 -4.64 -19.32
CA THR A 156 7.47 -4.13 -20.69
C THR A 156 6.04 -3.67 -21.00
N GLY A 157 5.91 -2.45 -21.47
CA GLY A 157 4.62 -1.85 -21.84
C GLY A 157 3.86 -1.21 -20.69
N GLN A 158 4.40 -1.23 -19.46
CA GLN A 158 3.85 -0.46 -18.36
C GLN A 158 4.54 0.90 -18.25
N PHE A 159 3.83 1.83 -17.62
CA PHE A 159 4.36 3.17 -17.36
C PHE A 159 5.50 3.10 -16.33
N PRO A 160 6.61 3.85 -16.51
CA PRO A 160 7.69 3.89 -15.51
C PRO A 160 7.17 4.24 -14.11
N GLY A 161 7.71 3.56 -13.09
CA GLY A 161 7.25 3.71 -11.71
C GLY A 161 5.94 3.01 -11.37
N THR A 162 5.39 2.21 -12.29
CA THR A 162 4.17 1.44 -12.01
C THR A 162 4.36 -0.05 -12.32
N THR A 163 3.62 -0.89 -11.64
CA THR A 163 3.54 -2.33 -11.95
C THR A 163 2.18 -2.91 -11.62
N ASN A 164 1.75 -3.88 -12.43
CA ASN A 164 0.64 -4.76 -12.12
C ASN A 164 1.21 -6.08 -11.62
N GLY A 165 0.71 -6.52 -10.48
CA GLY A 165 1.08 -7.81 -9.95
C GLY A 165 2.40 -7.83 -9.17
N ALA A 166 2.63 -8.96 -8.52
CA ALA A 166 3.80 -9.17 -7.69
C ALA A 166 5.10 -9.03 -8.49
N ALA A 167 5.95 -8.17 -8.01
CA ALA A 167 7.35 -8.15 -8.39
C ALA A 167 8.11 -9.31 -7.72
#